data_912659dc8f260977039e8ee56a4da2ae
#
_entry.id   912659dc8f260977039e8ee56a4da2ae
#
_cell.length_a   1.000
_cell.length_b   1.000
_cell.length_c   1.000
_cell.angle_alpha   90.00
_cell.angle_beta   90.00
_cell.angle_gamma   90.00
#
_symmetry.space_group_name_H-M   'P 1'
#
loop_
_entity.id
_entity.type
_entity.pdbx_description
1 polymer ?
#
loop_
_entity_poly.entity_id
_entity_poly.type
_entity_poly.pdbx_seq_one_letter_code
_entity_poly.pdbx_strand_id
1 'polypeptide(L)'
;AAMIKVRRPAQTWNFNSATYGQQYSPTKDLVHMFLTLDGKPVETDQVSLTKEFDNRDWRLSQTVHGPGHTYQNSAGTTMLKNIDFSTTKTGYAFIKWSVEIQENYSKGKADNSLPILRLGEVLLNYAEAKAELGEMDKSIWNETVGALRERAGVTNIYPEDANYVEDEWLKDYYADSPIKLSNTLLEIRRERVTELIMENGLRVSDLYRWKLGNLIRDRSTGNQGWKGIYLSTDEYNNGFEFNGYKYLFKDQAQGTYSYPIGQSSDDMNYTLSDGDHGYLIYNYKLQWDEKRYVRPIPSTALTKNPNLGQNYGWEQ
;
A
#
# COMPACT_ATOMS: atom_id res chain seq x y z
N ALA A 1 -19.79 14.40 -7.19
CA ALA A 1 -18.68 14.49 -6.24
C ALA A 1 -18.09 15.91 -6.31
N ALA A 2 -18.15 16.65 -5.20
CA ALA A 2 -17.48 17.94 -5.12
C ALA A 2 -15.97 17.68 -4.95
N MET A 3 -15.24 17.64 -6.06
CA MET A 3 -13.79 17.76 -6.01
C MET A 3 -13.46 19.22 -5.70
N ILE A 4 -13.01 19.47 -4.49
CA ILE A 4 -12.41 20.77 -4.17
C ILE A 4 -11.04 20.75 -4.85
N LYS A 5 -10.91 21.48 -5.94
CA LYS A 5 -9.65 21.67 -6.65
C LYS A 5 -8.75 22.57 -5.81
N VAL A 6 -7.95 21.99 -4.95
CA VAL A 6 -6.90 22.73 -4.25
C VAL A 6 -5.74 22.87 -5.20
N ARG A 7 -5.65 24.01 -5.90
CA ARG A 7 -4.40 24.39 -6.55
C ARG A 7 -3.37 24.67 -5.44
N ARG A 8 -2.50 23.72 -5.18
CA ARG A 8 -1.25 24.05 -4.48
C ARG A 8 -0.36 24.80 -5.46
N PRO A 9 0.31 25.88 -5.02
CA PRO A 9 1.28 26.56 -5.86
C PRO A 9 2.30 25.52 -6.35
N ALA A 10 2.64 25.57 -7.62
CA ALA A 10 3.55 24.66 -8.33
C ALA A 10 4.94 24.46 -7.66
N GLN A 11 5.23 25.18 -6.59
CA GLN A 11 6.52 25.18 -5.91
C GLN A 11 6.66 24.14 -4.80
N THR A 12 5.56 23.46 -4.34
CA THR A 12 5.64 22.77 -3.06
C THR A 12 5.56 21.25 -3.12
N TRP A 13 4.99 20.64 -4.17
CA TRP A 13 4.94 19.19 -4.22
C TRP A 13 4.74 18.65 -5.64
N ASN A 14 5.65 17.83 -6.07
CA ASN A 14 5.45 16.92 -7.18
C ASN A 14 5.27 15.52 -6.60
N PHE A 15 4.09 14.93 -6.77
CA PHE A 15 3.80 13.59 -6.26
C PHE A 15 4.77 12.56 -6.86
N ASN A 16 5.10 12.66 -8.13
CA ASN A 16 6.08 11.80 -8.77
C ASN A 16 7.46 11.92 -8.10
N SER A 17 7.95 13.15 -7.88
CA SER A 17 9.21 13.39 -7.17
C SER A 17 9.18 12.90 -5.73
N ALA A 18 8.05 13.10 -5.03
CA ALA A 18 7.89 12.62 -3.68
C ALA A 18 7.83 11.09 -3.62
N THR A 19 7.12 10.45 -4.54
CA THR A 19 7.03 9.00 -4.62
C THR A 19 8.39 8.39 -4.94
N TYR A 20 9.07 8.88 -5.95
CA TYR A 20 10.39 8.37 -6.35
C TYR A 20 11.49 8.82 -5.38
N GLY A 21 11.50 10.08 -4.96
CA GLY A 21 12.55 10.61 -4.08
C GLY A 21 12.44 10.12 -2.63
N GLN A 22 11.23 9.85 -2.13
CA GLN A 22 10.99 9.31 -0.79
C GLN A 22 10.92 7.78 -0.77
N GLN A 23 10.97 7.14 -1.93
CA GLN A 23 10.94 5.69 -2.08
C GLN A 23 9.71 5.04 -1.41
N TYR A 24 8.54 5.69 -1.50
CA TYR A 24 7.29 5.10 -1.04
C TYR A 24 7.01 3.82 -1.82
N SER A 25 7.00 2.71 -1.12
CA SER A 25 6.95 1.39 -1.73
C SER A 25 5.76 0.60 -1.21
N PRO A 26 4.89 0.10 -2.10
CA PRO A 26 3.89 -0.88 -1.72
C PRO A 26 4.54 -2.11 -1.09
N THR A 27 3.91 -2.70 -0.09
CA THR A 27 4.33 -4.00 0.45
C THR A 27 3.57 -5.12 -0.24
N LYS A 28 4.08 -6.35 -0.15
CA LYS A 28 3.35 -7.56 -0.58
C LYS A 28 1.98 -7.66 0.08
N ASP A 29 1.89 -7.29 1.37
CA ASP A 29 0.61 -7.30 2.07
C ASP A 29 -0.41 -6.33 1.45
N LEU A 30 0.03 -5.15 1.01
CA LEU A 30 -0.87 -4.23 0.30
C LEU A 30 -1.36 -4.86 -1.00
N VAL A 31 -0.46 -5.48 -1.77
CA VAL A 31 -0.82 -6.13 -3.04
C VAL A 31 -1.76 -7.32 -2.79
N HIS A 32 -1.54 -8.07 -1.71
CA HIS A 32 -2.41 -9.19 -1.31
C HIS A 32 -3.83 -8.73 -0.93
N MET A 33 -4.01 -7.52 -0.42
CA MET A 33 -5.34 -6.97 -0.09
C MET A 33 -6.29 -6.87 -1.28
N PHE A 34 -5.78 -6.72 -2.51
CA PHE A 34 -6.62 -6.65 -3.70
C PHE A 34 -7.16 -8.04 -4.04
N LEU A 35 -8.47 -8.14 -4.24
CA LEU A 35 -9.15 -9.38 -4.59
C LEU A 35 -8.90 -9.78 -6.05
N THR A 36 -9.29 -11.00 -6.40
CA THR A 36 -9.48 -11.44 -7.78
C THR A 36 -10.75 -10.83 -8.37
N LEU A 37 -10.91 -10.80 -9.69
CA LEU A 37 -12.11 -10.23 -10.33
C LEU A 37 -13.40 -10.99 -9.98
N ASP A 38 -13.31 -12.27 -9.63
CA ASP A 38 -14.45 -13.06 -9.15
C ASP A 38 -14.77 -12.81 -7.65
N GLY A 39 -14.12 -11.84 -7.02
CA GLY A 39 -14.43 -11.37 -5.66
C GLY A 39 -13.86 -12.22 -4.55
N LYS A 40 -12.90 -13.09 -4.84
CA LYS A 40 -12.28 -14.00 -3.88
C LYS A 40 -10.88 -13.54 -3.46
N PRO A 41 -10.41 -13.97 -2.29
CA PRO A 41 -9.00 -13.83 -1.92
C PRO A 41 -8.09 -14.54 -2.94
N VAL A 42 -6.86 -14.09 -3.06
CA VAL A 42 -5.84 -14.80 -3.85
C VAL A 42 -5.43 -16.09 -3.13
N GLU A 43 -5.30 -17.17 -3.86
CA GLU A 43 -4.95 -18.48 -3.27
C GLU A 43 -3.50 -18.52 -2.77
N THR A 44 -2.61 -17.78 -3.43
CA THR A 44 -1.20 -17.68 -3.04
C THR A 44 -0.65 -16.30 -3.39
N ASP A 45 0.25 -15.82 -2.54
CA ASP A 45 1.03 -14.61 -2.79
C ASP A 45 2.45 -14.90 -3.33
N GLN A 46 2.78 -16.19 -3.52
CA GLN A 46 4.05 -16.64 -4.11
C GLN A 46 3.99 -16.61 -5.64
N VAL A 47 3.70 -15.44 -6.18
CA VAL A 47 3.50 -15.22 -7.61
C VAL A 47 4.52 -14.20 -8.12
N SER A 48 5.10 -14.48 -9.28
CA SER A 48 5.99 -13.55 -9.98
C SER A 48 5.32 -12.20 -10.23
N LEU A 49 6.08 -11.12 -10.16
CA LEU A 49 5.62 -9.76 -10.44
C LEU A 49 4.94 -9.67 -11.82
N THR A 50 5.39 -10.44 -12.81
CA THR A 50 4.83 -10.44 -14.16
C THR A 50 3.42 -11.01 -14.24
N LYS A 51 3.02 -11.87 -13.29
CA LYS A 51 1.71 -12.54 -13.25
C LYS A 51 0.81 -12.06 -12.11
N GLU A 52 1.35 -11.29 -11.20
CA GLU A 52 0.64 -10.87 -9.99
C GLU A 52 -0.58 -9.99 -10.23
N PHE A 53 -0.64 -9.39 -11.42
CA PHE A 53 -1.73 -8.52 -11.86
C PHE A 53 -2.80 -9.24 -12.66
N ASP A 54 -2.62 -10.54 -12.97
CA ASP A 54 -3.55 -11.31 -13.76
C ASP A 54 -4.84 -11.59 -12.97
N ASN A 55 -5.98 -11.33 -13.58
CA ASN A 55 -7.30 -11.55 -12.97
C ASN A 55 -7.50 -10.87 -11.61
N ARG A 56 -6.96 -9.67 -11.43
CA ARG A 56 -7.02 -8.90 -10.17
C ARG A 56 -7.89 -7.66 -10.29
N ASP A 57 -8.38 -7.22 -9.15
CA ASP A 57 -9.02 -5.92 -8.95
C ASP A 57 -8.33 -4.83 -9.77
N TRP A 58 -9.07 -4.12 -10.61
CA TRP A 58 -8.50 -3.11 -11.50
C TRP A 58 -7.76 -1.98 -10.77
N ARG A 59 -8.11 -1.74 -9.51
CA ARG A 59 -7.42 -0.74 -8.69
C ARG A 59 -5.97 -1.13 -8.38
N LEU A 60 -5.63 -2.42 -8.43
CA LEU A 60 -4.24 -2.85 -8.27
C LEU A 60 -3.34 -2.20 -9.33
N SER A 61 -3.70 -2.33 -10.62
CA SER A 61 -2.95 -1.74 -11.73
C SER A 61 -3.07 -0.21 -11.83
N GLN A 62 -4.01 0.40 -11.11
CA GLN A 62 -4.14 1.86 -10.97
C GLN A 62 -3.36 2.41 -9.76
N THR A 63 -2.93 1.55 -8.87
CA THR A 63 -2.24 1.91 -7.63
C THR A 63 -0.77 1.55 -7.67
N VAL A 64 -0.47 0.35 -8.18
CA VAL A 64 0.87 -0.25 -8.22
C VAL A 64 1.30 -0.41 -9.68
N HIS A 65 2.55 -0.11 -9.95
CA HIS A 65 3.15 -0.25 -11.28
C HIS A 65 3.19 -1.72 -11.69
N GLY A 66 2.33 -2.08 -12.61
CA GLY A 66 2.17 -3.44 -13.15
C GLY A 66 2.69 -3.59 -14.59
N PRO A 67 2.55 -4.80 -15.16
CA PRO A 67 2.84 -5.06 -16.56
C PRO A 67 2.03 -4.15 -17.49
N GLY A 68 2.66 -3.68 -18.58
CA GLY A 68 2.02 -2.83 -19.57
C GLY A 68 1.84 -1.36 -19.16
N HIS A 69 2.32 -0.96 -17.98
CA HIS A 69 2.25 0.45 -17.57
C HIS A 69 3.11 1.32 -18.47
N THR A 70 2.55 2.46 -18.93
CA THR A 70 3.16 3.35 -19.89
C THR A 70 3.27 4.79 -19.38
N TYR A 71 4.14 5.55 -20.02
CA TYR A 71 4.24 6.99 -19.84
C TYR A 71 4.46 7.69 -21.20
N GLN A 72 4.18 8.98 -21.28
CA GLN A 72 4.55 9.80 -22.43
C GLN A 72 5.92 10.44 -22.20
N ASN A 73 6.85 10.22 -23.13
CA ASN A 73 8.15 10.88 -23.10
C ASN A 73 8.03 12.37 -23.52
N SER A 74 9.12 13.12 -23.45
CA SER A 74 9.17 14.54 -23.81
C SER A 74 8.83 14.84 -25.28
N ALA A 75 8.87 13.83 -26.15
CA ALA A 75 8.42 13.92 -27.55
C ALA A 75 6.94 13.58 -27.73
N GLY A 76 6.19 13.30 -26.65
CA GLY A 76 4.79 12.87 -26.70
C GLY A 76 4.58 11.42 -27.11
N THR A 77 5.65 10.61 -27.22
CA THR A 77 5.54 9.19 -27.57
C THR A 77 5.23 8.35 -26.34
N THR A 78 4.26 7.45 -26.47
CA THR A 78 3.92 6.49 -25.41
C THR A 78 4.97 5.38 -25.38
N MET A 79 5.58 5.19 -24.21
CA MET A 79 6.63 4.21 -23.94
C MET A 79 6.21 3.31 -22.76
N LEU A 80 6.63 2.05 -22.78
CA LEU A 80 6.57 1.21 -21.59
C LEU A 80 7.47 1.78 -20.50
N LYS A 81 6.97 1.78 -19.27
CA LYS A 81 7.73 2.28 -18.12
C LYS A 81 8.41 1.13 -17.38
N ASN A 82 9.68 1.31 -17.10
CA ASN A 82 10.43 0.39 -16.23
C ASN A 82 10.12 0.67 -14.74
N ILE A 83 10.38 -0.29 -13.89
CA ILE A 83 10.52 -0.05 -12.45
C ILE A 83 11.98 0.26 -12.18
N ASP A 84 12.24 1.43 -11.64
CA ASP A 84 13.56 1.78 -11.15
C ASP A 84 13.69 1.26 -9.71
N PHE A 85 14.36 0.13 -9.56
CA PHE A 85 14.57 -0.49 -8.26
C PHE A 85 15.40 0.37 -7.29
N SER A 86 16.11 1.37 -7.77
CA SER A 86 16.78 2.33 -6.88
C SER A 86 15.79 3.25 -6.15
N THR A 87 14.56 3.34 -6.64
CA THR A 87 13.51 4.22 -6.10
C THR A 87 12.44 3.46 -5.31
N THR A 88 12.57 2.16 -5.13
CA THR A 88 11.66 1.35 -4.32
C THR A 88 12.41 0.45 -3.36
N LYS A 89 11.82 0.19 -2.20
CA LYS A 89 12.38 -0.70 -1.16
C LYS A 89 11.83 -2.14 -1.24
N THR A 90 10.77 -2.36 -1.99
CA THR A 90 10.05 -3.64 -2.03
C THR A 90 10.00 -4.25 -3.43
N GLY A 91 10.50 -3.55 -4.44
CA GLY A 91 10.32 -3.93 -5.83
C GLY A 91 8.98 -3.48 -6.43
N TYR A 92 8.03 -3.07 -5.62
CA TYR A 92 6.80 -2.43 -6.08
C TYR A 92 6.94 -0.91 -6.05
N ALA A 93 6.33 -0.23 -7.01
CA ALA A 93 6.27 1.22 -7.06
C ALA A 93 4.83 1.72 -7.10
N PHE A 94 4.51 2.78 -6.36
CA PHE A 94 3.21 3.44 -6.46
C PHE A 94 3.12 4.25 -7.74
N ILE A 95 1.92 4.19 -8.37
CA ILE A 95 1.56 5.04 -9.52
C ILE A 95 0.29 5.85 -9.26
N LYS A 96 -0.47 5.53 -8.23
CA LYS A 96 -1.68 6.28 -7.86
C LYS A 96 -1.32 7.76 -7.68
N TRP A 97 -2.09 8.65 -8.31
CA TRP A 97 -1.87 10.10 -8.38
C TRP A 97 -0.67 10.55 -9.24
N SER A 98 0.09 9.66 -9.84
CA SER A 98 1.09 10.08 -10.79
C SER A 98 0.47 10.54 -12.10
N VAL A 99 1.10 11.54 -12.71
CA VAL A 99 0.77 12.00 -14.06
C VAL A 99 1.89 11.46 -14.96
N GLU A 100 1.57 10.43 -15.75
CA GLU A 100 2.54 9.68 -16.54
C GLU A 100 2.97 10.42 -17.83
N ILE A 101 3.38 11.68 -17.66
CA ILE A 101 3.98 12.54 -18.68
C ILE A 101 5.34 12.96 -18.16
N GLN A 102 6.40 12.71 -18.93
CA GLN A 102 7.78 12.91 -18.48
C GLN A 102 8.06 14.35 -18.02
N GLU A 103 7.44 15.33 -18.64
CA GLU A 103 7.60 16.74 -18.23
C GLU A 103 7.11 16.99 -16.80
N ASN A 104 6.13 16.20 -16.34
CA ASN A 104 5.56 16.30 -14.99
C ASN A 104 6.39 15.58 -13.93
N TYR A 105 7.47 14.88 -14.30
CA TYR A 105 8.37 14.24 -13.34
C TYR A 105 9.28 15.24 -12.62
N SER A 106 9.38 16.45 -13.12
CA SER A 106 10.15 17.51 -12.48
C SER A 106 9.36 18.20 -11.38
N LYS A 107 10.07 18.64 -10.33
CA LYS A 107 9.48 19.38 -9.22
C LYS A 107 8.66 20.58 -9.71
N GLY A 108 7.41 20.66 -9.28
CA GLY A 108 6.53 21.79 -9.58
C GLY A 108 5.83 21.76 -10.94
N LYS A 109 5.94 20.66 -11.70
CA LYS A 109 5.29 20.52 -13.01
C LYS A 109 3.94 19.79 -12.95
N ALA A 110 3.72 18.89 -11.96
CA ALA A 110 2.45 18.23 -11.80
C ALA A 110 1.40 19.18 -11.19
N ASP A 111 0.25 19.30 -11.83
CA ASP A 111 -0.88 20.17 -11.43
C ASP A 111 -2.17 19.38 -11.17
N ASN A 112 -2.05 18.05 -11.04
CA ASN A 112 -3.18 17.18 -10.73
C ASN A 112 -3.81 17.51 -9.38
N SER A 113 -5.14 17.39 -9.31
CA SER A 113 -5.88 17.61 -8.07
C SER A 113 -5.85 16.37 -7.18
N LEU A 114 -5.66 16.57 -5.88
CA LEU A 114 -5.78 15.51 -4.88
C LEU A 114 -7.12 15.65 -4.15
N PRO A 115 -7.87 14.57 -3.88
CA PRO A 115 -9.10 14.66 -3.11
C PRO A 115 -8.80 14.98 -1.66
N ILE A 116 -9.58 15.88 -1.06
CA ILE A 116 -9.59 16.09 0.40
C ILE A 116 -10.56 15.11 1.04
N LEU A 117 -11.73 14.95 0.43
CA LEU A 117 -12.78 14.01 0.80
C LEU A 117 -13.50 13.56 -0.48
N ARG A 118 -13.83 12.29 -0.58
CA ARG A 118 -14.58 11.76 -1.71
C ARG A 118 -15.63 10.74 -1.28
N LEU A 119 -16.58 10.46 -2.19
CA LEU A 119 -17.70 9.58 -1.90
C LEU A 119 -17.27 8.20 -1.42
N GLY A 120 -16.18 7.61 -1.96
CA GLY A 120 -15.68 6.31 -1.53
C GLY A 120 -15.34 6.26 -0.03
N GLU A 121 -14.76 7.32 0.52
CA GLU A 121 -14.50 7.44 1.95
C GLU A 121 -15.81 7.50 2.76
N VAL A 122 -16.79 8.30 2.30
CA VAL A 122 -18.10 8.43 2.97
C VAL A 122 -18.84 7.09 3.00
N LEU A 123 -18.86 6.38 1.88
CA LEU A 123 -19.49 5.06 1.78
C LEU A 123 -18.84 4.05 2.73
N LEU A 124 -17.52 4.04 2.81
CA LEU A 124 -16.80 3.12 3.70
C LEU A 124 -16.93 3.51 5.17
N ASN A 125 -17.00 4.79 5.50
CA ASN A 125 -17.30 5.24 6.86
C ASN A 125 -18.71 4.81 7.28
N TYR A 126 -19.68 4.92 6.38
CA TYR A 126 -21.06 4.46 6.63
C TYR A 126 -21.14 2.93 6.78
N ALA A 127 -20.49 2.18 5.89
CA ALA A 127 -20.44 0.73 5.96
C ALA A 127 -19.83 0.24 7.29
N GLU A 128 -18.70 0.83 7.69
CA GLU A 128 -18.04 0.44 8.93
C GLU A 128 -18.91 0.75 10.14
N ALA A 129 -19.51 1.93 10.21
CA ALA A 129 -20.42 2.30 11.30
C ALA A 129 -21.62 1.33 11.40
N LYS A 130 -22.24 0.97 10.28
CA LYS A 130 -23.34 -0.01 10.25
C LYS A 130 -22.92 -1.41 10.70
N ALA A 131 -21.73 -1.84 10.28
CA ALA A 131 -21.19 -3.14 10.69
C ALA A 131 -20.86 -3.19 12.19
N GLU A 132 -20.27 -2.11 12.73
CA GLU A 132 -19.97 -2.02 14.18
C GLU A 132 -21.22 -1.96 15.06
N LEU A 133 -22.30 -1.37 14.55
CA LEU A 133 -23.60 -1.35 15.23
C LEU A 133 -24.39 -2.67 15.10
N GLY A 134 -23.90 -3.62 14.30
CA GLY A 134 -24.65 -4.85 13.99
C GLY A 134 -25.87 -4.60 13.10
N GLU A 135 -25.89 -3.51 12.36
CA GLU A 135 -26.99 -3.08 11.49
C GLU A 135 -26.65 -3.24 9.98
N MET A 136 -25.53 -3.90 9.66
CA MET A 136 -25.18 -4.19 8.29
C MET A 136 -26.10 -5.25 7.71
N ASP A 137 -26.63 -4.97 6.53
CA ASP A 137 -27.37 -5.92 5.72
C ASP A 137 -26.88 -5.90 4.26
N LYS A 138 -27.42 -6.80 3.45
CA LYS A 138 -27.04 -6.92 2.05
C LYS A 138 -27.37 -5.67 1.21
N SER A 139 -28.41 -4.93 1.56
CA SER A 139 -28.75 -3.67 0.85
C SER A 139 -27.72 -2.61 1.11
N ILE A 140 -27.37 -2.38 2.39
CA ILE A 140 -26.34 -1.41 2.79
C ILE A 140 -24.98 -1.82 2.21
N TRP A 141 -24.66 -3.12 2.24
CA TRP A 141 -23.45 -3.64 1.60
C TRP A 141 -23.38 -3.29 0.12
N ASN A 142 -24.44 -3.57 -0.64
CA ASN A 142 -24.50 -3.31 -2.07
C ASN A 142 -24.36 -1.82 -2.40
N GLU A 143 -24.96 -0.95 -1.60
CA GLU A 143 -24.90 0.51 -1.77
C GLU A 143 -23.52 1.10 -1.41
N THR A 144 -22.70 0.37 -0.66
CA THR A 144 -21.42 0.83 -0.13
C THR A 144 -20.24 0.03 -0.72
N VAL A 145 -19.80 -1.02 -0.05
CA VAL A 145 -18.68 -1.86 -0.46
C VAL A 145 -18.93 -2.48 -1.83
N GLY A 146 -20.13 -3.00 -2.05
CA GLY A 146 -20.54 -3.60 -3.33
C GLY A 146 -20.38 -2.64 -4.50
N ALA A 147 -20.89 -1.41 -4.36
CA ALA A 147 -20.77 -0.40 -5.41
C ALA A 147 -19.30 -0.04 -5.73
N LEU A 148 -18.41 -0.04 -4.74
CA LEU A 148 -16.98 0.20 -4.95
C LEU A 148 -16.31 -0.97 -5.66
N ARG A 149 -16.64 -2.21 -5.29
CA ARG A 149 -16.15 -3.43 -5.93
C ARG A 149 -16.59 -3.55 -7.38
N GLU A 150 -17.87 -3.35 -7.66
CA GLU A 150 -18.41 -3.34 -9.02
C GLU A 150 -17.71 -2.32 -9.93
N ARG A 151 -17.50 -1.11 -9.43
CA ARG A 151 -16.72 -0.09 -10.15
C ARG A 151 -15.28 -0.53 -10.43
N ALA A 152 -14.71 -1.34 -9.54
CA ALA A 152 -13.35 -1.88 -9.64
C ALA A 152 -13.27 -3.18 -10.47
N GLY A 153 -14.37 -3.62 -11.09
CA GLY A 153 -14.44 -4.86 -11.86
C GLY A 153 -14.49 -6.12 -10.99
N VAL A 154 -14.63 -5.98 -9.68
CA VAL A 154 -14.67 -7.10 -8.74
C VAL A 154 -16.09 -7.55 -8.52
N THR A 155 -16.34 -8.85 -8.61
CA THR A 155 -17.65 -9.43 -8.28
C THR A 155 -18.03 -9.10 -6.84
N ASN A 156 -19.22 -8.51 -6.67
CA ASN A 156 -19.73 -8.18 -5.36
C ASN A 156 -20.23 -9.44 -4.65
N ILE A 157 -19.56 -9.84 -3.57
CA ILE A 157 -19.96 -10.93 -2.68
C ILE A 157 -20.13 -10.36 -1.28
N TYR A 158 -21.31 -10.53 -0.71
CA TYR A 158 -21.57 -10.18 0.69
C TYR A 158 -21.06 -11.29 1.61
N PRO A 159 -20.40 -10.98 2.73
CA PRO A 159 -19.77 -12.00 3.60
C PRO A 159 -20.71 -13.01 4.25
N GLU A 160 -22.04 -12.81 4.15
CA GLU A 160 -23.06 -13.79 4.59
C GLU A 160 -23.65 -14.58 3.41
N ASP A 161 -23.23 -14.33 2.17
CA ASP A 161 -23.65 -15.10 1.01
C ASP A 161 -22.98 -16.49 1.02
N ALA A 162 -23.70 -17.50 0.52
CA ALA A 162 -23.22 -18.88 0.51
C ALA A 162 -21.96 -19.12 -0.35
N ASN A 163 -21.65 -18.20 -1.26
CA ASN A 163 -20.46 -18.24 -2.11
C ASN A 163 -19.30 -17.37 -1.59
N TYR A 164 -19.43 -16.78 -0.41
CA TYR A 164 -18.33 -16.10 0.24
C TYR A 164 -17.23 -17.09 0.63
N VAL A 165 -16.00 -16.71 0.34
CA VAL A 165 -14.81 -17.48 0.73
C VAL A 165 -14.07 -16.72 1.83
N GLU A 166 -13.96 -17.35 2.99
CA GLU A 166 -13.20 -16.78 4.11
C GLU A 166 -11.73 -16.62 3.76
N ASP A 167 -11.14 -15.52 4.20
CA ASP A 167 -9.73 -15.22 4.01
C ASP A 167 -8.97 -15.37 5.33
N GLU A 168 -8.33 -16.52 5.51
CA GLU A 168 -7.53 -16.78 6.70
C GLU A 168 -6.33 -15.84 6.81
N TRP A 169 -5.72 -15.47 5.68
CA TRP A 169 -4.64 -14.49 5.68
C TRP A 169 -5.11 -13.12 6.21
N LEU A 170 -6.31 -12.67 5.84
CA LEU A 170 -6.86 -11.41 6.32
C LEU A 170 -7.21 -11.46 7.81
N LYS A 171 -7.69 -12.60 8.30
CA LYS A 171 -7.91 -12.82 9.74
C LYS A 171 -6.60 -12.72 10.52
N ASP A 172 -5.57 -13.40 10.05
CA ASP A 172 -4.23 -13.37 10.66
C ASP A 172 -3.62 -11.97 10.58
N TYR A 173 -3.83 -11.26 9.46
CA TYR A 173 -3.33 -9.91 9.29
C TYR A 173 -3.89 -8.95 10.35
N TYR A 174 -5.14 -9.14 10.77
CA TYR A 174 -5.82 -8.34 11.79
C TYR A 174 -5.98 -9.05 13.14
N ALA A 175 -5.20 -10.11 13.41
CA ALA A 175 -5.31 -10.92 14.62
C ALA A 175 -5.11 -10.12 15.93
N ASP A 176 -4.25 -9.09 15.87
CA ASP A 176 -4.00 -8.20 17.03
C ASP A 176 -5.12 -7.17 17.28
N SER A 177 -6.24 -7.25 16.57
CA SER A 177 -7.35 -6.35 16.80
C SER A 177 -7.90 -6.51 18.22
N PRO A 178 -8.08 -5.40 18.98
CA PRO A 178 -8.61 -5.47 20.35
C PRO A 178 -10.09 -5.89 20.42
N ILE A 179 -10.77 -5.94 19.28
CA ILE A 179 -12.14 -6.41 19.15
C ILE A 179 -12.19 -7.63 18.22
N LYS A 180 -13.13 -8.53 18.47
CA LYS A 180 -13.40 -9.63 17.54
C LYS A 180 -14.00 -9.09 16.25
N LEU A 181 -13.37 -9.36 15.14
CA LEU A 181 -13.82 -8.94 13.82
C LEU A 181 -14.70 -10.01 13.18
N SER A 182 -15.87 -9.60 12.68
CA SER A 182 -16.68 -10.41 11.76
C SER A 182 -16.05 -10.41 10.37
N ASN A 183 -16.41 -11.37 9.52
CA ASN A 183 -16.01 -11.38 8.12
C ASN A 183 -16.40 -10.07 7.41
N THR A 184 -17.55 -9.52 7.73
CA THR A 184 -18.03 -8.23 7.22
C THR A 184 -17.09 -7.08 7.59
N LEU A 185 -16.66 -6.96 8.85
CA LEU A 185 -15.72 -5.93 9.28
C LEU A 185 -14.32 -6.14 8.66
N LEU A 186 -13.87 -7.38 8.52
CA LEU A 186 -12.61 -7.71 7.86
C LEU A 186 -12.63 -7.22 6.41
N GLU A 187 -13.70 -7.52 5.66
CA GLU A 187 -13.84 -7.11 4.26
C GLU A 187 -14.01 -5.60 4.09
N ILE A 188 -14.69 -4.92 5.02
CA ILE A 188 -14.74 -3.44 5.04
C ILE A 188 -13.34 -2.86 5.28
N ARG A 189 -12.56 -3.42 6.21
CA ARG A 189 -11.18 -2.99 6.44
C ARG A 189 -10.28 -3.24 5.23
N ARG A 190 -10.46 -4.36 4.52
CA ARG A 190 -9.81 -4.62 3.22
C ARG A 190 -10.16 -3.54 2.22
N GLU A 191 -11.44 -3.26 2.04
CA GLU A 191 -11.95 -2.30 1.07
C GLU A 191 -11.42 -0.89 1.37
N ARG A 192 -11.32 -0.50 2.64
CA ARG A 192 -10.70 0.76 3.04
C ARG A 192 -9.23 0.85 2.61
N VAL A 193 -8.49 -0.25 2.69
CA VAL A 193 -7.09 -0.29 2.23
C VAL A 193 -7.02 -0.12 0.72
N THR A 194 -7.71 -0.96 -0.05
CA THR A 194 -7.61 -0.97 -1.50
C THR A 194 -8.15 0.30 -2.15
N GLU A 195 -9.23 0.86 -1.59
CA GLU A 195 -9.86 2.07 -2.09
C GLU A 195 -9.10 3.35 -1.70
N LEU A 196 -8.70 3.48 -0.44
CA LEU A 196 -8.24 4.75 0.16
C LEU A 196 -6.73 4.84 0.34
N ILE A 197 -5.96 3.84 -0.10
CA ILE A 197 -4.50 3.90 0.00
C ILE A 197 -3.95 5.16 -0.68
N MET A 198 -2.95 5.79 -0.10
CA MET A 198 -2.33 7.03 -0.56
C MET A 198 -3.26 8.25 -0.58
N GLU A 199 -4.33 8.24 0.21
CA GLU A 199 -5.24 9.37 0.39
C GLU A 199 -5.16 9.91 1.81
N ASN A 200 -4.84 11.19 1.97
CA ASN A 200 -4.90 12.00 3.21
C ASN A 200 -4.37 11.32 4.49
N GLY A 201 -3.54 10.29 4.39
CA GLY A 201 -3.07 9.53 5.55
C GLY A 201 -4.15 8.65 6.20
N LEU A 202 -5.25 8.36 5.50
CA LEU A 202 -6.39 7.60 6.02
C LEU A 202 -5.97 6.21 6.53
N ARG A 203 -5.03 5.54 5.84
CA ARG A 203 -4.52 4.24 6.33
C ARG A 203 -3.89 4.33 7.72
N VAL A 204 -3.08 5.36 7.98
CA VAL A 204 -2.45 5.57 9.28
C VAL A 204 -3.51 5.90 10.34
N SER A 205 -4.49 6.75 9.98
CA SER A 205 -5.61 7.09 10.86
C SER A 205 -6.45 5.86 11.22
N ASP A 206 -6.72 4.98 10.25
CA ASP A 206 -7.43 3.73 10.46
C ASP A 206 -6.68 2.81 11.43
N LEU A 207 -5.39 2.61 11.21
CA LEU A 207 -4.57 1.77 12.09
C LEU A 207 -4.49 2.33 13.52
N TYR A 208 -4.47 3.65 13.69
CA TYR A 208 -4.50 4.28 15.01
C TYR A 208 -5.84 4.08 15.73
N ARG A 209 -6.97 4.35 15.05
CA ARG A 209 -8.29 4.21 15.66
C ARG A 209 -8.67 2.74 15.92
N TRP A 210 -8.15 1.81 15.12
CA TRP A 210 -8.32 0.37 15.34
C TRP A 210 -7.35 -0.22 16.36
N LYS A 211 -6.44 0.57 16.93
CA LYS A 211 -5.39 0.12 17.86
C LYS A 211 -4.45 -0.92 17.24
N LEU A 212 -4.12 -0.76 15.96
CA LEU A 212 -3.27 -1.63 15.17
C LEU A 212 -1.98 -0.91 14.72
N GLY A 213 -1.41 -0.07 15.58
CA GLY A 213 -0.20 0.67 15.30
C GLY A 213 1.01 -0.21 15.03
N ASN A 214 1.05 -1.41 15.61
CA ASN A 214 2.05 -2.44 15.31
C ASN A 214 2.15 -2.76 13.81
N LEU A 215 1.04 -2.72 13.07
CA LEU A 215 1.05 -2.93 11.61
C LEU A 215 1.77 -1.81 10.84
N ILE A 216 2.00 -0.66 11.46
CA ILE A 216 2.79 0.44 10.86
C ILE A 216 4.29 0.20 11.03
N ARG A 217 4.71 -0.36 12.17
CA ARG A 217 6.11 -0.33 12.59
C ARG A 217 6.65 -1.64 13.12
N ASP A 218 5.79 -2.56 13.54
CA ASP A 218 6.23 -3.77 14.22
C ASP A 218 5.70 -5.04 13.58
N ARG A 219 6.21 -5.35 12.41
CA ARG A 219 6.12 -6.72 11.88
C ARG A 219 7.34 -7.55 12.24
N SER A 220 8.10 -7.11 13.23
CA SER A 220 9.37 -7.68 13.62
C SER A 220 9.27 -8.83 14.64
N THR A 221 8.08 -9.25 15.04
CA THR A 221 7.93 -10.46 15.84
C THR A 221 8.29 -11.67 14.97
N GLY A 222 9.56 -11.91 14.78
CA GLY A 222 10.03 -13.07 14.05
C GLY A 222 11.05 -12.84 12.94
N ASN A 223 11.82 -11.76 12.94
CA ASN A 223 12.87 -11.50 11.95
C ASN A 223 12.39 -11.16 10.51
N GLN A 224 11.13 -10.81 10.30
CA GLN A 224 10.66 -10.51 8.97
C GLN A 224 10.52 -8.99 8.79
N GLY A 225 11.40 -8.41 7.98
CA GLY A 225 11.25 -7.05 7.48
C GLY A 225 10.03 -6.88 6.56
N TRP A 226 9.96 -5.77 5.86
CA TRP A 226 8.87 -5.51 4.92
C TRP A 226 8.97 -6.40 3.69
N LYS A 227 7.95 -7.21 3.44
CA LYS A 227 7.88 -8.08 2.26
C LYS A 227 7.63 -7.27 0.98
N GLY A 228 8.46 -7.53 -0.02
CA GLY A 228 8.33 -7.02 -1.39
C GLY A 228 7.89 -8.10 -2.39
N ILE A 229 8.36 -7.95 -3.63
CA ILE A 229 8.10 -8.90 -4.71
C ILE A 229 8.57 -10.31 -4.34
N TYR A 230 7.87 -11.31 -4.88
CA TYR A 230 8.31 -12.70 -4.82
C TYR A 230 9.19 -13.03 -6.02
N LEU A 231 10.27 -13.73 -5.77
CA LEU A 231 11.20 -14.27 -6.77
C LEU A 231 11.26 -15.79 -6.66
N SER A 232 11.00 -16.50 -7.74
CA SER A 232 11.32 -17.91 -7.85
C SER A 232 12.84 -18.12 -7.91
N THR A 233 13.31 -19.35 -7.70
CA THR A 233 14.73 -19.70 -7.86
C THR A 233 15.26 -19.37 -9.26
N ASP A 234 14.43 -19.57 -10.29
CA ASP A 234 14.79 -19.23 -11.67
C ASP A 234 14.94 -17.72 -11.86
N GLU A 235 13.96 -16.93 -11.40
CA GLU A 235 14.02 -15.48 -11.49
C GLU A 235 15.18 -14.87 -10.70
N TYR A 236 15.51 -15.45 -9.55
CA TYR A 236 16.67 -15.02 -8.78
C TYR A 236 18.00 -15.29 -9.52
N ASN A 237 18.13 -16.48 -10.13
CA ASN A 237 19.37 -16.90 -10.80
C ASN A 237 19.51 -16.28 -12.20
N ASN A 238 18.44 -16.22 -12.96
CA ASN A 238 18.46 -15.85 -14.38
C ASN A 238 17.83 -14.48 -14.67
N GLY A 239 17.18 -13.87 -13.65
CA GLY A 239 16.42 -12.64 -13.81
C GLY A 239 15.06 -12.85 -14.47
N PHE A 240 14.31 -11.77 -14.63
CA PHE A 240 13.04 -11.77 -15.36
C PHE A 240 12.91 -10.54 -16.27
N GLU A 241 12.03 -10.62 -17.24
CA GLU A 241 11.68 -9.49 -18.08
C GLU A 241 10.38 -8.83 -17.61
N PHE A 242 10.38 -7.51 -17.54
CA PHE A 242 9.22 -6.72 -17.18
C PHE A 242 9.21 -5.42 -17.99
N ASN A 243 8.11 -5.18 -18.70
CA ASN A 243 7.93 -4.01 -19.57
C ASN A 243 9.08 -3.80 -20.59
N GLY A 244 9.66 -4.89 -21.11
CA GLY A 244 10.77 -4.84 -22.07
C GLY A 244 12.15 -4.56 -21.46
N TYR A 245 12.26 -4.60 -20.14
CA TYR A 245 13.52 -4.45 -19.42
C TYR A 245 13.87 -5.75 -18.69
N LYS A 246 15.15 -6.12 -18.71
CA LYS A 246 15.65 -7.29 -18.00
C LYS A 246 16.17 -6.89 -16.62
N TYR A 247 15.74 -7.61 -15.59
CA TYR A 247 16.14 -7.41 -14.20
C TYR A 247 16.94 -8.61 -13.72
N LEU A 248 18.10 -8.36 -13.11
CA LEU A 248 18.99 -9.38 -12.56
C LEU A 248 19.21 -9.12 -11.06
N PHE A 249 19.29 -10.19 -10.28
CA PHE A 249 19.40 -10.11 -8.81
C PHE A 249 20.72 -10.69 -8.30
N LYS A 250 21.24 -11.72 -8.92
CA LYS A 250 22.41 -12.44 -8.44
C LYS A 250 23.73 -11.85 -8.93
N ASP A 251 23.82 -11.51 -10.20
CA ASP A 251 25.01 -10.97 -10.82
C ASP A 251 24.71 -9.65 -11.53
N GLN A 252 25.39 -8.57 -11.13
CA GLN A 252 25.18 -7.24 -11.72
C GLN A 252 25.95 -7.13 -13.03
N ALA A 253 25.30 -7.40 -14.14
CA ALA A 253 25.86 -7.05 -15.45
C ALA A 253 25.57 -5.60 -15.81
N GLN A 254 26.48 -4.93 -16.52
CA GLN A 254 26.28 -3.57 -16.99
C GLN A 254 24.99 -3.45 -17.83
N GLY A 255 24.18 -2.41 -17.55
CA GLY A 255 22.97 -2.12 -18.30
C GLY A 255 21.70 -2.82 -17.80
N THR A 256 21.77 -3.50 -16.67
CA THR A 256 20.62 -4.15 -16.03
C THR A 256 20.23 -3.45 -14.71
N TYR A 257 18.95 -3.46 -14.40
CA TYR A 257 18.48 -3.00 -13.10
C TYR A 257 18.69 -4.14 -12.10
N SER A 258 19.38 -3.89 -11.00
CA SER A 258 19.67 -4.91 -9.99
C SER A 258 19.38 -4.40 -8.59
N TYR A 259 18.95 -5.31 -7.74
CA TYR A 259 18.90 -5.10 -6.31
C TYR A 259 20.17 -5.67 -5.67
N PRO A 260 20.80 -4.98 -4.73
CA PRO A 260 21.93 -5.50 -3.98
C PRO A 260 21.47 -6.47 -2.91
N ILE A 261 20.97 -7.66 -3.32
CA ILE A 261 20.58 -8.71 -2.37
C ILE A 261 21.84 -9.23 -1.68
N GLY A 262 21.82 -9.24 -0.35
CA GLY A 262 22.95 -9.69 0.46
C GLY A 262 24.08 -8.68 0.62
N GLN A 263 23.98 -7.49 0.06
CA GLN A 263 24.90 -6.39 0.34
C GLN A 263 24.32 -5.51 1.45
N SER A 264 25.02 -5.39 2.55
CA SER A 264 24.69 -4.39 3.58
C SER A 264 25.43 -3.09 3.26
N SER A 265 24.73 -2.05 2.89
CA SER A 265 25.15 -0.69 3.23
C SER A 265 24.46 -0.32 4.54
N ASP A 266 25.03 0.57 5.34
CA ASP A 266 24.59 0.87 6.71
C ASP A 266 23.09 1.18 6.87
N ASP A 267 22.38 1.46 5.77
CA ASP A 267 20.96 1.78 5.73
C ASP A 267 20.07 0.84 4.90
N MET A 268 20.62 -0.17 4.21
CA MET A 268 19.85 -1.02 3.29
C MET A 268 20.31 -2.46 3.34
N ASN A 269 19.56 -3.27 4.06
CA ASN A 269 19.79 -4.71 4.14
C ASN A 269 18.63 -5.43 3.44
N TYR A 270 18.90 -5.97 2.26
CA TYR A 270 17.95 -6.77 1.50
C TYR A 270 18.34 -8.24 1.57
N THR A 271 17.38 -9.08 1.86
CA THR A 271 17.52 -10.54 1.83
C THR A 271 16.35 -11.15 1.07
N LEU A 272 16.48 -12.40 0.68
CA LEU A 272 15.34 -13.24 0.30
C LEU A 272 14.89 -14.04 1.52
N SER A 273 13.57 -14.26 1.63
CA SER A 273 13.01 -14.98 2.78
C SER A 273 13.52 -16.42 2.89
N ASP A 274 13.84 -17.07 1.76
CA ASP A 274 14.19 -18.49 1.67
C ASP A 274 15.57 -18.73 1.02
N GLY A 275 16.45 -17.73 1.08
CA GLY A 275 17.84 -17.84 0.63
C GLY A 275 18.03 -17.53 -0.85
N ASP A 276 17.67 -18.44 -1.76
CA ASP A 276 17.80 -18.31 -3.21
C ASP A 276 16.46 -18.12 -3.93
N HIS A 277 15.37 -17.94 -3.18
CA HIS A 277 14.04 -17.64 -3.66
C HIS A 277 13.23 -16.98 -2.54
N GLY A 278 11.94 -16.70 -2.81
CA GLY A 278 11.04 -16.14 -1.83
C GLY A 278 10.82 -14.64 -1.97
N TYR A 279 10.38 -14.01 -0.90
CA TYR A 279 10.09 -12.58 -0.91
C TYR A 279 11.36 -11.76 -0.77
N LEU A 280 11.45 -10.67 -1.53
CA LEU A 280 12.41 -9.62 -1.25
C LEU A 280 12.06 -9.00 0.11
N ILE A 281 12.98 -9.06 1.06
CA ILE A 281 12.79 -8.55 2.41
C ILE A 281 13.63 -7.28 2.59
N TYR A 282 12.97 -6.18 2.90
CA TYR A 282 13.62 -4.97 3.36
C TYR A 282 13.71 -5.00 4.89
N ASN A 283 14.91 -5.19 5.42
CA ASN A 283 15.15 -5.47 6.84
C ASN A 283 15.15 -4.24 7.75
N TYR A 284 14.45 -3.19 7.37
CA TYR A 284 14.33 -2.02 8.22
C TYR A 284 13.38 -2.29 9.38
N LYS A 285 13.90 -2.27 10.60
CA LYS A 285 13.15 -2.53 11.83
C LYS A 285 12.63 -1.22 12.42
N LEU A 286 11.34 -1.09 12.49
CA LEU A 286 10.67 -0.04 13.25
C LEU A 286 9.89 -0.69 14.39
N GLN A 287 10.22 -0.34 15.64
CA GLN A 287 9.44 -0.79 16.79
C GLN A 287 8.23 0.12 17.00
N TRP A 288 7.08 -0.51 17.23
CA TRP A 288 5.90 0.18 17.70
C TRP A 288 6.03 0.47 19.20
N ASP A 289 5.60 1.64 19.62
CA ASP A 289 5.50 2.04 21.01
C ASP A 289 4.08 2.58 21.24
N GLU A 290 3.37 2.02 22.20
CA GLU A 290 1.96 2.35 22.52
C GLU A 290 1.75 3.85 22.83
N LYS A 291 2.77 4.54 23.36
CA LYS A 291 2.70 6.00 23.56
C LYS A 291 2.44 6.77 22.27
N ARG A 292 2.69 6.18 21.10
CA ARG A 292 2.49 6.83 19.79
C ARG A 292 1.03 7.02 19.42
N TYR A 293 0.08 6.33 20.09
CA TYR A 293 -1.34 6.62 19.94
C TYR A 293 -1.72 8.02 20.44
N VAL A 294 -0.93 8.56 21.34
CA VAL A 294 -1.03 9.97 21.77
C VAL A 294 0.25 10.72 21.39
N ARG A 295 0.10 11.93 20.92
CA ARG A 295 1.26 12.76 20.57
C ARG A 295 1.81 13.44 21.83
N PRO A 296 3.14 13.69 21.90
CA PRO A 296 3.69 14.49 22.98
C PRO A 296 3.15 15.92 22.90
N ILE A 297 2.93 16.51 24.05
CA ILE A 297 2.67 17.95 24.14
C ILE A 297 3.98 18.68 23.80
N PRO A 298 3.97 19.65 22.86
CA PRO A 298 5.18 20.37 22.49
C PRO A 298 5.89 21.00 23.69
N SER A 299 7.20 20.88 23.75
CA SER A 299 8.01 21.45 24.85
C SER A 299 7.77 22.94 25.07
N THR A 300 7.54 23.69 23.98
CA THR A 300 7.19 25.10 24.05
C THR A 300 5.87 25.39 24.78
N ALA A 301 4.90 24.47 24.70
CA ALA A 301 3.64 24.58 25.42
C ALA A 301 3.83 24.29 26.91
N LEU A 302 4.62 23.27 27.24
CA LEU A 302 4.99 22.93 28.63
C LEU A 302 5.75 24.09 29.31
N THR A 303 6.70 24.69 28.58
CA THR A 303 7.46 25.85 29.10
C THR A 303 6.56 27.07 29.37
N LYS A 304 5.55 27.28 28.50
CA LYS A 304 4.61 28.40 28.69
C LYS A 304 3.59 28.18 29.80
N ASN A 305 3.28 26.92 30.09
CA ASN A 305 2.36 26.56 31.17
C ASN A 305 2.95 25.43 32.01
N PRO A 306 3.66 25.75 33.10
CA PRO A 306 4.27 24.75 33.98
C PRO A 306 3.28 23.77 34.66
N ASN A 307 1.99 24.11 34.68
CA ASN A 307 0.93 23.24 35.20
C ASN A 307 0.44 22.21 34.20
N LEU A 308 0.92 22.26 32.96
CA LEU A 308 0.57 21.31 31.91
C LEU A 308 1.49 20.10 32.03
N GLY A 309 0.92 18.95 32.40
CA GLY A 309 1.63 17.66 32.38
C GLY A 309 1.85 17.15 30.96
N GLN A 310 2.84 16.29 30.75
CA GLN A 310 3.08 15.59 29.50
C GLN A 310 2.09 14.42 29.36
N ASN A 311 1.80 14.03 28.12
CA ASN A 311 1.01 12.83 27.84
C ASN A 311 1.75 11.56 28.27
N TYR A 312 0.96 10.56 28.69
CA TYR A 312 1.47 9.26 29.16
C TYR A 312 2.50 8.66 28.20
N GLY A 313 3.61 8.17 28.78
CA GLY A 313 4.73 7.59 28.05
C GLY A 313 5.68 8.60 27.40
N TRP A 314 5.40 9.91 27.52
CA TRP A 314 6.24 11.00 27.04
C TRP A 314 6.80 11.86 28.19
N GLU A 315 6.51 11.49 29.44
CA GLU A 315 7.12 12.08 30.63
C GLU A 315 8.64 11.86 30.56
N GLN A 316 9.40 12.88 30.86
CA GLN A 316 10.87 12.79 30.97
C GLN A 316 11.29 12.40 32.37
#